data_8127cf7f4912fd7488f54859f4aded7a
#
_entry.id   8127cf7f4912fd7488f54859f4aded7a
#
_cell.length_a   1.000
_cell.length_b   1.000
_cell.length_c   1.000
_cell.angle_alpha   90.00
_cell.angle_beta   90.00
_cell.angle_gamma   90.00
#
_symmetry.space_group_name_H-M   'P 1'
#
loop_
_entity.id
_entity.type
_entity.pdbx_description
1 polymer ?
#
loop_
_entity_poly.entity_id
_entity_poly.type
_entity_poly.pdbx_seq_one_letter_code
_entity_poly.pdbx_strand_id
1 'polypeptide(L)'
;IDVAFLNEVVYGAKNFLEGKLGRKLPDVDLPAWLSYLALDAGLREQENEVEVLLVHTPAADVLKCCEPSDVNKLNHQACRTPLGEFAFSSVTSSGLVSTEELFLDLMNLALDSADVKCLMLLPFHQVYGNGVEEKLAGFFKDKNEEERGKAVYFITEEPLSPVYCRLEPVFYSLAHAFGIKSDEL
;
A
#
# COMPACT_ATOMS: atom_id res chain seq x y z
N ILE A 1 -1.82 1.21 -4.57
CA ILE A 1 -1.88 -0.18 -4.03
C ILE A 1 -2.22 -1.11 -5.17
N ASP A 2 -1.43 -2.16 -5.38
CA ASP A 2 -1.79 -3.30 -6.23
C ASP A 2 -2.72 -4.24 -5.45
N VAL A 3 -3.92 -4.49 -5.98
CA VAL A 3 -4.94 -5.30 -5.30
C VAL A 3 -4.53 -6.77 -5.20
N ALA A 4 -3.81 -7.31 -6.19
CA ALA A 4 -3.34 -8.69 -6.14
C ALA A 4 -2.28 -8.87 -5.05
N PHE A 5 -1.36 -7.92 -4.90
CA PHE A 5 -0.40 -7.89 -3.81
C PHE A 5 -1.10 -7.77 -2.45
N LEU A 6 -2.05 -6.84 -2.32
CA LEU A 6 -2.81 -6.67 -1.08
C LEU A 6 -3.47 -7.99 -0.66
N ASN A 7 -4.12 -8.67 -1.61
CA ASN A 7 -4.75 -9.95 -1.36
C ASN A 7 -3.77 -11.03 -0.91
N GLU A 8 -2.59 -11.09 -1.53
CA GLU A 8 -1.56 -12.07 -1.17
C GLU A 8 -1.00 -11.81 0.23
N VAL A 9 -0.63 -10.58 0.52
CA VAL A 9 0.00 -10.24 1.81
C VAL A 9 -0.98 -10.39 2.98
N VAL A 10 -2.25 -9.96 2.81
CA VAL A 10 -3.26 -10.08 3.88
C VAL A 10 -3.61 -11.53 4.13
N TYR A 11 -3.83 -12.33 3.08
CA TYR A 11 -4.14 -13.75 3.21
C TYR A 11 -2.97 -14.53 3.83
N GLY A 12 -1.75 -14.28 3.36
CA GLY A 12 -0.54 -14.93 3.88
C GLY A 12 -0.29 -14.60 5.35
N ALA A 13 -0.38 -13.33 5.72
CA ALA A 13 -0.23 -12.87 7.10
C ALA A 13 -1.33 -13.45 8.01
N LYS A 14 -2.59 -13.46 7.56
CA LYS A 14 -3.71 -14.04 8.32
C LYS A 14 -3.45 -15.52 8.65
N ASN A 15 -3.09 -16.31 7.63
CA ASN A 15 -2.82 -17.75 7.83
C ASN A 15 -1.62 -18.00 8.76
N PHE A 16 -0.54 -17.24 8.58
CA PHE A 16 0.64 -17.34 9.44
C PHE A 16 0.30 -17.02 10.90
N LEU A 17 -0.39 -15.91 11.13
CA LEU A 17 -0.75 -15.44 12.47
C LEU A 17 -1.79 -16.34 13.14
N GLU A 18 -2.80 -16.84 12.41
CA GLU A 18 -3.75 -17.83 12.91
C GLU A 18 -3.03 -19.12 13.35
N GLY A 19 -2.07 -19.59 12.55
CA GLY A 19 -1.25 -20.76 12.90
C GLY A 19 -0.39 -20.54 14.12
N LYS A 20 0.24 -19.37 14.24
CA LYS A 20 1.09 -19.01 15.40
C LYS A 20 0.26 -18.84 16.69
N LEU A 21 -0.88 -18.19 16.61
CA LEU A 21 -1.71 -17.84 17.76
C LEU A 21 -2.72 -18.95 18.16
N GLY A 22 -2.95 -19.94 17.30
CA GLY A 22 -3.91 -21.01 17.52
C GLY A 22 -5.37 -20.52 17.57
N ARG A 23 -5.68 -19.36 17.00
CA ARG A 23 -7.03 -18.79 16.93
C ARG A 23 -7.34 -18.18 15.59
N LYS A 24 -8.62 -18.12 15.24
CA LYS A 24 -9.08 -17.42 14.02
C LYS A 24 -9.00 -15.91 14.22
N LEU A 25 -8.61 -15.22 13.15
CA LEU A 25 -8.58 -13.77 13.10
C LEU A 25 -9.74 -13.23 12.25
N PRO A 26 -10.27 -12.05 12.59
CA PRO A 26 -11.27 -11.37 11.76
C PRO A 26 -10.67 -10.97 10.41
N ASP A 27 -11.50 -10.51 9.49
CA ASP A 27 -11.02 -9.79 8.32
C ASP A 27 -10.50 -8.42 8.73
N VAL A 28 -9.57 -7.89 7.95
CA VAL A 28 -8.94 -6.59 8.22
C VAL A 28 -9.92 -5.47 7.95
N ASP A 29 -10.10 -4.57 8.91
CA ASP A 29 -10.71 -3.27 8.66
C ASP A 29 -9.76 -2.44 7.75
N LEU A 30 -10.12 -2.28 6.49
CA LEU A 30 -9.28 -1.63 5.49
C LEU A 30 -8.95 -0.18 5.86
N PRO A 31 -9.92 0.68 6.24
CA PRO A 31 -9.62 2.03 6.70
C PRO A 31 -8.65 2.09 7.89
N ALA A 32 -8.81 1.19 8.84
CA ALA A 32 -7.90 1.11 9.99
C ALA A 32 -6.48 0.73 9.56
N TRP A 33 -6.33 -0.29 8.71
CA TRP A 33 -5.00 -0.66 8.20
C TRP A 33 -4.34 0.44 7.39
N LEU A 34 -5.08 1.11 6.51
CA LEU A 34 -4.57 2.26 5.76
C LEU A 34 -4.10 3.39 6.69
N SER A 35 -4.81 3.60 7.80
CA SER A 35 -4.37 4.57 8.81
C SER A 35 -3.06 4.16 9.47
N TYR A 36 -2.84 2.88 9.77
CA TYR A 36 -1.56 2.41 10.31
C TYR A 36 -0.42 2.55 9.29
N LEU A 37 -0.65 2.21 8.02
CA LEU A 37 0.32 2.46 6.95
C LEU A 37 0.67 3.95 6.84
N ALA A 38 -0.32 4.82 6.93
CA ALA A 38 -0.11 6.27 6.90
C ALA A 38 0.69 6.77 8.12
N LEU A 39 0.46 6.23 9.32
CA LEU A 39 1.27 6.52 10.50
C LEU A 39 2.72 6.06 10.31
N ASP A 40 2.94 4.85 9.79
CA ASP A 40 4.27 4.33 9.47
C ASP A 40 4.96 5.19 8.40
N ALA A 41 4.20 5.71 7.44
CA ALA A 41 4.69 6.68 6.45
C ALA A 41 4.97 8.07 7.02
N GLY A 42 4.68 8.30 8.29
CA GLY A 42 5.00 9.56 8.98
C GLY A 42 3.88 10.58 9.03
N LEU A 43 2.67 10.26 8.53
CA LEU A 43 1.51 11.13 8.73
C LEU A 43 1.18 11.24 10.22
N ARG A 44 0.61 12.38 10.60
CA ARG A 44 0.19 12.65 11.98
C ARG A 44 -1.26 13.13 11.97
N GLU A 45 -1.89 13.14 13.15
CA GLU A 45 -3.26 13.65 13.33
C GLU A 45 -3.34 15.11 12.89
N GLN A 46 -3.94 15.31 11.74
CA GLN A 46 -4.25 16.59 11.11
C GLN A 46 -5.18 16.35 9.93
N GLU A 47 -5.63 17.42 9.28
CA GLU A 47 -6.47 17.34 8.08
C GLU A 47 -5.64 16.98 6.85
N ASN A 48 -5.23 15.70 6.75
CA ASN A 48 -4.60 15.17 5.54
C ASN A 48 -5.66 14.78 4.52
N GLU A 49 -5.36 14.95 3.24
CA GLU A 49 -6.11 14.41 2.12
C GLU A 49 -5.30 13.23 1.55
N VAL A 50 -5.82 12.02 1.67
CA VAL A 50 -5.17 10.80 1.23
C VAL A 50 -5.96 10.18 0.09
N GLU A 51 -5.37 10.15 -1.11
CA GLU A 51 -5.94 9.43 -2.24
C GLU A 51 -5.44 7.99 -2.26
N VAL A 52 -6.35 7.04 -2.22
CA VAL A 52 -6.08 5.60 -2.26
C VAL A 52 -6.42 5.06 -3.64
N LEU A 53 -5.40 4.80 -4.46
CA LEU A 53 -5.58 4.22 -5.79
C LEU A 53 -5.45 2.69 -5.69
N LEU A 54 -6.55 1.99 -5.98
CA LEU A 54 -6.61 0.52 -6.02
C LEU A 54 -6.42 0.06 -7.47
N VAL A 55 -5.22 -0.39 -7.79
CA VAL A 55 -4.86 -0.85 -9.15
C VAL A 55 -5.13 -2.34 -9.27
N HIS A 56 -5.93 -2.74 -10.25
CA HIS A 56 -6.32 -4.12 -10.41
C HIS A 56 -6.67 -4.50 -11.85
N THR A 57 -6.75 -5.81 -12.12
CA THR A 57 -7.36 -6.32 -13.35
C THR A 57 -8.89 -6.35 -13.21
N PRO A 58 -9.65 -6.37 -14.31
CA PRO A 58 -11.12 -6.45 -14.25
C PRO A 58 -11.65 -7.67 -13.47
N ALA A 59 -10.89 -8.77 -13.44
CA ALA A 59 -11.27 -10.01 -12.75
C ALA A 59 -10.88 -10.01 -11.25
N ALA A 60 -10.05 -9.07 -10.80
CA ALA A 60 -9.55 -8.98 -9.41
C ALA A 60 -10.14 -7.77 -8.69
N ASP A 61 -11.46 -7.74 -8.58
CA ASP A 61 -12.23 -6.63 -8.00
C ASP A 61 -12.68 -6.88 -6.55
N VAL A 62 -12.12 -7.90 -5.89
CA VAL A 62 -12.42 -8.26 -4.51
C VAL A 62 -11.16 -8.21 -3.66
N LEU A 63 -11.23 -7.51 -2.53
CA LEU A 63 -10.23 -7.52 -1.46
C LEU A 63 -10.50 -8.71 -0.54
N LYS A 64 -9.70 -9.75 -0.66
CA LYS A 64 -9.82 -10.96 0.18
C LYS A 64 -9.38 -10.66 1.60
N CYS A 65 -10.14 -11.15 2.57
CA CYS A 65 -9.85 -10.96 3.99
C CYS A 65 -9.81 -9.49 4.46
N CYS A 66 -10.45 -8.58 3.73
CA CYS A 66 -10.61 -7.18 4.09
C CYS A 66 -12.10 -6.77 4.11
N GLU A 67 -12.43 -5.82 4.95
CA GLU A 67 -13.72 -5.14 4.94
C GLU A 67 -13.50 -3.61 4.86
N PRO A 68 -14.18 -2.93 3.93
CA PRO A 68 -15.02 -3.45 2.84
C PRO A 68 -14.20 -4.19 1.78
N SER A 69 -14.79 -5.19 1.12
CA SER A 69 -14.11 -6.12 0.19
C SER A 69 -14.32 -5.79 -1.29
N ASP A 70 -15.37 -5.08 -1.64
CA ASP A 70 -15.77 -4.82 -3.03
C ASP A 70 -15.08 -3.55 -3.56
N VAL A 71 -14.07 -3.73 -4.42
CA VAL A 71 -13.28 -2.63 -5.01
C VAL A 71 -14.14 -1.68 -5.83
N ASN A 72 -15.14 -2.20 -6.54
CA ASN A 72 -16.03 -1.37 -7.36
C ASN A 72 -16.93 -0.49 -6.49
N LYS A 73 -17.38 -0.99 -5.33
CA LYS A 73 -18.15 -0.19 -4.38
C LYS A 73 -17.31 0.85 -3.64
N LEU A 74 -16.01 0.57 -3.42
CA LEU A 74 -15.09 1.54 -2.85
C LEU A 74 -14.82 2.72 -3.78
N ASN A 75 -14.89 2.50 -5.09
CA ASN A 75 -14.62 3.54 -6.07
C ASN A 75 -15.51 4.76 -5.85
N HIS A 76 -14.89 5.94 -5.77
CA HIS A 76 -15.52 7.23 -5.44
C HIS A 76 -16.14 7.32 -4.03
N GLN A 77 -15.75 6.42 -3.11
CA GLN A 77 -16.09 6.54 -1.69
C GLN A 77 -14.96 7.23 -0.92
N ALA A 78 -15.30 7.79 0.22
CA ALA A 78 -14.33 8.34 1.15
C ALA A 78 -14.70 7.95 2.58
N CYS A 79 -13.70 7.85 3.44
CA CYS A 79 -13.87 7.69 4.87
C CYS A 79 -13.02 8.71 5.63
N ARG A 80 -13.49 9.10 6.80
CA ARG A 80 -12.78 10.01 7.68
C ARG A 80 -12.14 9.26 8.83
N THR A 81 -10.87 9.55 9.08
CA THR A 81 -10.09 8.99 10.17
C THR A 81 -9.49 10.15 11.00
N PRO A 82 -8.88 9.88 12.17
CA PRO A 82 -8.13 10.93 12.90
C PRO A 82 -6.98 11.54 12.10
N LEU A 83 -6.49 10.85 11.06
CA LEU A 83 -5.42 11.35 10.20
C LEU A 83 -5.92 12.25 9.05
N GLY A 84 -7.23 12.31 8.82
CA GLY A 84 -7.84 13.07 7.73
C GLY A 84 -8.80 12.24 6.88
N GLU A 85 -9.05 12.68 5.65
CA GLU A 85 -9.93 12.02 4.70
C GLU A 85 -9.15 11.07 3.78
N PHE A 86 -9.67 9.85 3.63
CA PHE A 86 -9.15 8.83 2.71
C PHE A 86 -10.18 8.63 1.60
N ALA A 87 -9.86 9.06 0.39
CA ALA A 87 -10.71 8.93 -0.79
C ALA A 87 -10.22 7.77 -1.67
N PHE A 88 -11.13 6.91 -2.11
CA PHE A 88 -10.83 5.70 -2.86
C PHE A 88 -11.13 5.88 -4.35
N SER A 89 -10.19 5.45 -5.19
CA SER A 89 -10.37 5.33 -6.63
C SER A 89 -9.91 3.95 -7.12
N SER A 90 -10.76 3.30 -7.90
CA SER A 90 -10.44 2.06 -8.58
C SER A 90 -9.84 2.35 -9.95
N VAL A 91 -8.68 1.79 -10.24
CA VAL A 91 -7.97 1.95 -11.51
C VAL A 91 -7.75 0.58 -12.12
N THR A 92 -8.46 0.30 -13.22
CA THR A 92 -8.48 -1.02 -13.85
C THR A 92 -7.57 -1.06 -15.05
N SER A 93 -6.67 -2.07 -15.11
CA SER A 93 -5.91 -2.35 -16.32
C SER A 93 -6.86 -2.80 -17.45
N SER A 94 -6.76 -2.18 -18.61
CA SER A 94 -7.47 -2.63 -19.81
C SER A 94 -6.59 -3.57 -20.62
N GLY A 95 -7.17 -4.46 -21.43
CA GLY A 95 -6.44 -5.53 -22.13
C GLY A 95 -5.26 -5.14 -23.02
N LEU A 96 -4.94 -3.84 -23.15
CA LEU A 96 -3.77 -3.30 -23.85
C LEU A 96 -2.66 -2.83 -22.89
N VAL A 97 -2.97 -2.60 -21.63
CA VAL A 97 -2.01 -2.11 -20.63
C VAL A 97 -2.02 -3.08 -19.44
N SER A 98 -0.86 -3.56 -19.05
CA SER A 98 -0.70 -4.46 -17.91
C SER A 98 -0.90 -3.69 -16.58
N THR A 99 -1.17 -4.42 -15.49
CA THR A 99 -1.22 -3.83 -14.15
C THR A 99 0.12 -3.20 -13.76
N GLU A 100 1.24 -3.83 -14.15
CA GLU A 100 2.59 -3.29 -13.97
C GLU A 100 2.76 -1.93 -14.64
N GLU A 101 2.49 -1.84 -15.94
CA GLU A 101 2.61 -0.58 -16.70
C GLU A 101 1.75 0.52 -16.08
N LEU A 102 0.50 0.20 -15.73
CA LEU A 102 -0.43 1.12 -15.11
C LEU A 102 0.07 1.60 -13.74
N PHE A 103 0.57 0.68 -12.91
CA PHE A 103 1.12 1.02 -11.59
C PHE A 103 2.35 1.93 -11.72
N LEU A 104 3.27 1.60 -12.63
CA LEU A 104 4.49 2.37 -12.86
C LEU A 104 4.19 3.77 -13.42
N ASP A 105 3.20 3.90 -14.29
CA ASP A 105 2.78 5.20 -14.83
C ASP A 105 2.16 6.09 -13.75
N LEU A 106 1.26 5.55 -12.92
CA LEU A 106 0.67 6.26 -11.79
C LEU A 106 1.73 6.68 -10.76
N MET A 107 2.69 5.79 -10.47
CA MET A 107 3.81 6.09 -9.59
C MET A 107 4.65 7.27 -10.13
N ASN A 108 4.99 7.26 -11.42
CA ASN A 108 5.74 8.35 -12.04
C ASN A 108 4.99 9.68 -11.97
N LEU A 109 3.70 9.68 -12.29
CA LEU A 109 2.86 10.88 -12.19
C LEU A 109 2.85 11.45 -10.76
N ALA A 110 2.74 10.58 -9.75
CA ALA A 110 2.75 11.00 -8.36
C ALA A 110 4.13 11.51 -7.91
N LEU A 111 5.23 10.87 -8.34
CA LEU A 111 6.60 11.32 -8.04
C LEU A 111 6.87 12.71 -8.63
N ASP A 112 6.40 12.98 -9.85
CA ASP A 112 6.61 14.25 -10.55
C ASP A 112 5.68 15.37 -10.05
N SER A 113 4.56 15.03 -9.40
CA SER A 113 3.58 16.01 -8.91
C SER A 113 4.11 16.78 -7.70
N ALA A 114 4.07 18.12 -7.76
CA ALA A 114 4.41 18.97 -6.63
C ALA A 114 3.33 18.97 -5.52
N ASP A 115 2.10 18.57 -5.85
CA ASP A 115 0.99 18.51 -4.91
C ASP A 115 1.05 17.26 -4.01
N VAL A 116 1.66 16.18 -4.50
CA VAL A 116 1.89 14.97 -3.71
C VAL A 116 3.05 15.19 -2.75
N LYS A 117 2.77 15.21 -1.45
CA LYS A 117 3.76 15.41 -0.39
C LYS A 117 4.31 14.11 0.17
N CYS A 118 3.50 13.06 0.15
CA CYS A 118 3.87 11.71 0.58
C CYS A 118 3.26 10.69 -0.36
N LEU A 119 4.07 9.81 -0.93
CA LEU A 119 3.67 8.72 -1.80
C LEU A 119 3.91 7.39 -1.10
N MET A 120 2.84 6.67 -0.78
CA MET A 120 2.90 5.33 -0.18
C MET A 120 2.73 4.28 -1.27
N LEU A 121 3.72 3.41 -1.44
CA LEU A 121 3.80 2.42 -2.52
C LEU A 121 3.64 1.00 -1.98
N LEU A 122 2.61 0.31 -2.45
CA LEU A 122 2.36 -1.12 -2.20
C LEU A 122 2.20 -1.83 -3.55
N PRO A 123 3.30 -2.02 -4.31
CA PRO A 123 3.28 -2.76 -5.58
C PRO A 123 3.30 -4.26 -5.35
N PHE A 124 3.03 -5.04 -6.39
CA PHE A 124 3.29 -6.49 -6.37
C PHE A 124 4.78 -6.74 -6.63
N HIS A 125 5.60 -6.53 -5.62
CA HIS A 125 7.06 -6.54 -5.77
C HIS A 125 7.64 -7.91 -6.15
N GLN A 126 6.99 -9.02 -5.85
CA GLN A 126 7.41 -10.34 -6.34
C GLN A 126 7.22 -10.51 -7.85
N VAL A 127 6.37 -9.69 -8.47
CA VAL A 127 6.06 -9.76 -9.90
C VAL A 127 6.82 -8.70 -10.70
N TYR A 128 6.79 -7.44 -10.25
CA TYR A 128 7.40 -6.31 -10.96
C TYR A 128 8.19 -5.35 -10.06
N GLY A 129 8.65 -5.83 -8.90
CA GLY A 129 9.45 -5.03 -7.96
C GLY A 129 10.70 -4.43 -8.60
N ASN A 130 11.39 -5.15 -9.49
CA ASN A 130 12.57 -4.63 -10.19
C ASN A 130 12.25 -3.34 -10.96
N GLY A 131 11.11 -3.26 -11.65
CA GLY A 131 10.69 -2.06 -12.37
C GLY A 131 10.40 -0.88 -11.43
N VAL A 132 9.79 -1.15 -10.28
CA VAL A 132 9.55 -0.14 -9.23
C VAL A 132 10.87 0.35 -8.64
N GLU A 133 11.77 -0.56 -8.26
CA GLU A 133 13.08 -0.24 -7.68
C GLU A 133 13.94 0.58 -8.63
N GLU A 134 13.98 0.20 -9.91
CA GLU A 134 14.73 0.95 -10.94
C GLU A 134 14.21 2.39 -11.09
N LYS A 135 12.90 2.58 -11.13
CA LYS A 135 12.30 3.92 -11.23
C LYS A 135 12.53 4.76 -9.97
N LEU A 136 12.38 4.17 -8.78
CA LEU A 136 12.68 4.86 -7.51
C LEU A 136 14.15 5.26 -7.44
N ALA A 137 15.07 4.35 -7.77
CA ALA A 137 16.50 4.63 -7.79
C ALA A 137 16.82 5.74 -8.80
N GLY A 138 16.27 5.68 -10.00
CA GLY A 138 16.46 6.71 -11.02
C GLY A 138 15.97 8.09 -10.58
N PHE A 139 14.85 8.15 -9.86
CA PHE A 139 14.28 9.41 -9.35
C PHE A 139 15.04 9.97 -8.14
N PHE A 140 15.45 9.14 -7.19
CA PHE A 140 15.93 9.57 -5.88
C PHE A 140 17.46 9.59 -5.70
N LYS A 141 18.26 8.93 -6.56
CA LYS A 141 19.71 8.78 -6.33
C LYS A 141 20.43 10.13 -6.13
N ASP A 142 20.02 11.16 -6.87
CA ASP A 142 20.64 12.49 -6.86
C ASP A 142 19.87 13.50 -5.98
N LYS A 143 18.87 13.02 -5.23
CA LYS A 143 18.06 13.83 -4.33
C LYS A 143 18.65 13.85 -2.92
N ASN A 144 18.39 14.95 -2.18
CA ASN A 144 18.74 15.05 -0.77
C ASN A 144 17.78 14.23 0.12
N GLU A 145 18.08 14.11 1.42
CA GLU A 145 17.29 13.29 2.35
C GLU A 145 15.83 13.78 2.50
N GLU A 146 15.60 15.08 2.47
CA GLU A 146 14.25 15.66 2.56
C GLU A 146 13.42 15.28 1.33
N GLU A 147 13.99 15.42 0.14
CA GLU A 147 13.32 15.00 -1.12
C GLU A 147 13.07 13.51 -1.19
N ARG A 148 14.01 12.67 -0.68
CA ARG A 148 13.86 11.21 -0.58
C ARG A 148 12.72 10.80 0.35
N GLY A 149 12.41 11.62 1.35
CA GLY A 149 11.27 11.42 2.25
C GLY A 149 9.90 11.50 1.58
N LYS A 150 9.82 11.94 0.32
CA LYS A 150 8.57 12.01 -0.44
C LYS A 150 7.92 10.64 -0.66
N ALA A 151 8.70 9.56 -0.76
CA ALA A 151 8.17 8.22 -1.01
C ALA A 151 8.49 7.25 0.11
N VAL A 152 7.52 6.40 0.42
CA VAL A 152 7.65 5.26 1.33
C VAL A 152 7.27 4.00 0.57
N TYR A 153 8.21 3.09 0.43
CA TYR A 153 8.01 1.80 -0.21
C TYR A 153 7.76 0.74 0.86
N PHE A 154 6.56 0.22 0.88
CA PHE A 154 6.16 -0.85 1.79
C PHE A 154 6.57 -2.21 1.24
N ILE A 155 7.32 -2.96 2.04
CA ILE A 155 8.00 -4.20 1.63
C ILE A 155 7.60 -5.38 2.51
N THR A 156 7.70 -6.59 1.96
CA THR A 156 7.69 -7.86 2.71
C THR A 156 9.09 -8.44 2.85
N GLU A 157 10.01 -8.06 1.96
CA GLU A 157 11.41 -8.44 1.96
C GLU A 157 12.26 -7.28 1.41
N GLU A 158 13.51 -7.23 1.82
CA GLU A 158 14.43 -6.17 1.42
C GLU A 158 14.65 -6.16 -0.11
N PRO A 159 14.63 -4.98 -0.76
CA PRO A 159 14.95 -4.86 -2.17
C PRO A 159 16.38 -5.29 -2.47
N LEU A 160 16.59 -5.88 -3.65
CA LEU A 160 17.92 -6.33 -4.08
C LEU A 160 18.85 -5.17 -4.43
N SER A 161 18.30 -4.02 -4.77
CA SER A 161 19.03 -2.81 -5.17
C SER A 161 18.62 -1.60 -4.35
N PRO A 162 19.50 -0.60 -4.14
CA PRO A 162 19.16 0.61 -3.41
C PRO A 162 18.05 1.39 -4.13
N VAL A 163 17.02 1.80 -3.42
CA VAL A 163 15.89 2.59 -3.94
C VAL A 163 15.96 4.07 -3.53
N TYR A 164 16.81 4.41 -2.57
CA TYR A 164 17.06 5.76 -2.03
C TYR A 164 15.85 6.48 -1.43
N CYS A 165 14.72 5.81 -1.28
CA CYS A 165 13.58 6.28 -0.51
C CYS A 165 13.44 5.48 0.77
N ARG A 166 12.44 5.82 1.58
CA ARG A 166 12.19 5.14 2.85
C ARG A 166 11.55 3.77 2.61
N LEU A 167 12.01 2.76 3.35
CA LEU A 167 11.44 1.40 3.35
C LEU A 167 10.71 1.16 4.65
N GLU A 168 9.52 0.56 4.58
CA GLU A 168 8.73 0.17 5.76
C GLU A 168 8.20 -1.25 5.61
N PRO A 169 8.36 -2.12 6.61
CA PRO A 169 7.77 -3.45 6.58
C PRO A 169 6.26 -3.39 6.70
N VAL A 170 5.53 -4.03 5.77
CA VAL A 170 4.06 -4.06 5.79
C VAL A 170 3.48 -4.94 6.90
N PHE A 171 4.25 -5.88 7.43
CA PHE A 171 3.78 -6.91 8.35
C PHE A 171 3.27 -6.36 9.68
N TYR A 172 3.97 -5.38 10.26
CA TYR A 172 3.63 -4.87 11.60
C TYR A 172 2.31 -4.08 11.61
N SER A 173 2.11 -3.19 10.65
CA SER A 173 0.85 -2.46 10.48
C SER A 173 -0.33 -3.41 10.25
N LEU A 174 -0.09 -4.48 9.48
CA LEU A 174 -1.09 -5.50 9.18
C LEU A 174 -1.42 -6.36 10.42
N ALA A 175 -0.42 -6.80 11.18
CA ALA A 175 -0.64 -7.51 12.44
C ALA A 175 -1.47 -6.65 13.43
N HIS A 176 -1.16 -5.36 13.49
CA HIS A 176 -1.93 -4.43 14.31
C HIS A 176 -3.38 -4.28 13.83
N ALA A 177 -3.60 -4.26 12.51
CA ALA A 177 -4.94 -4.21 11.92
C ALA A 177 -5.76 -5.49 12.20
N PHE A 178 -5.12 -6.64 12.41
CA PHE A 178 -5.76 -7.86 12.92
C PHE A 178 -6.05 -7.83 14.44
N GLY A 179 -5.72 -6.74 15.12
CA GLY A 179 -5.90 -6.60 16.57
C GLY A 179 -4.87 -7.38 17.39
N ILE A 180 -3.70 -7.67 16.81
CA ILE A 180 -2.62 -8.38 17.50
C ILE A 180 -1.74 -7.38 18.22
N LYS A 181 -1.47 -7.63 19.50
CA LYS A 181 -0.60 -6.80 20.31
C LYS A 181 0.87 -7.18 20.12
N SER A 182 1.76 -6.24 20.40
CA SER A 182 3.21 -6.47 20.25
C SER A 182 3.77 -7.59 21.12
N ASP A 183 3.12 -7.89 22.23
CA ASP A 183 3.48 -9.00 23.14
C ASP A 183 2.97 -10.38 22.68
N GLU A 184 2.13 -10.42 21.64
CA GLU A 184 1.66 -11.64 20.98
C GLU A 184 2.52 -12.06 19.80
N LEU A 185 3.39 -11.17 19.27
CA LEU A 185 4.28 -11.40 18.14
C LEU A 185 5.64 -11.94 18.58
#